data_fc144b081a16730b614613b8c0dcd268
#
_entry.id   fc144b081a16730b614613b8c0dcd268
#
_cell.length_a   1.000
_cell.length_b   1.000
_cell.length_c   1.000
_cell.angle_alpha   90.00
_cell.angle_beta   90.00
_cell.angle_gamma   90.00
#
_symmetry.space_group_name_H-M   'P 1'
#
loop_
_entity.id
_entity.type
_entity.pdbx_description
1 polymer ?
#
loop_
_entity_poly.entity_id
_entity_poly.type
_entity_poly.pdbx_seq_one_letter_code
_entity_poly.pdbx_strand_id
1 'polypeptide(L)'
;MAIARKNKDLADIFLAIIQKGKPVYLKDKDLVENTIKTIKNLNCKTIADLNTKLGELKEEFKREMKNPENALTGSAINNGKSDIYSMIQSILEYYVNKNKDASSVEAFIDFITEVFVTEPSDDAVIVSSIHQVKGLEAKRVFVINYNLMPYTSNRKTADDNIQEKNLRYIAVTRAKEVLYLCEGEEDEAEKEYRGNQKEIDELINKALNMEDSDDDYSYDYDSDYDENEDGFDF
;
A
#
# COMPACT_ATOMS: atom_id res chain seq x y z
N MET A 1 -15.80 11.07 5.49
CA MET A 1 -15.07 10.18 4.58
C MET A 1 -13.88 9.60 5.32
N ALA A 2 -13.61 8.31 5.17
CA ALA A 2 -12.40 7.64 5.67
C ALA A 2 -11.59 7.12 4.48
N ILE A 3 -10.29 7.35 4.50
CA ILE A 3 -9.38 6.96 3.42
C ILE A 3 -8.16 6.25 3.98
N ALA A 4 -7.70 5.22 3.27
CA ALA A 4 -6.51 4.45 3.63
C ALA A 4 -5.64 4.13 2.41
N ARG A 5 -4.38 3.78 2.66
CA ARG A 5 -3.45 3.36 1.62
C ARG A 5 -3.57 1.86 1.32
N LYS A 6 -3.83 1.04 2.34
CA LYS A 6 -3.94 -0.42 2.23
C LYS A 6 -5.39 -0.87 2.14
N ASN A 7 -5.64 -1.92 1.36
CA ASN A 7 -6.98 -2.50 1.18
C ASN A 7 -7.49 -3.18 2.46
N LYS A 8 -6.58 -3.78 3.25
CA LYS A 8 -6.93 -4.34 4.56
C LYS A 8 -7.53 -3.27 5.47
N ASP A 9 -6.88 -2.11 5.57
CA ASP A 9 -7.34 -1.01 6.43
C ASP A 9 -8.72 -0.50 6.00
N LEU A 10 -9.01 -0.50 4.68
CA LEU A 10 -10.33 -0.16 4.15
C LEU A 10 -11.40 -1.15 4.61
N ALA A 11 -11.11 -2.46 4.56
CA ALA A 11 -12.03 -3.49 5.01
C ALA A 11 -12.29 -3.38 6.52
N ASP A 12 -11.25 -3.23 7.31
CA ASP A 12 -11.36 -3.14 8.78
C ASP A 12 -12.23 -1.95 9.19
N ILE A 13 -12.04 -0.78 8.57
CA ILE A 13 -12.86 0.41 8.86
C ILE A 13 -14.29 0.24 8.38
N PHE A 14 -14.49 -0.27 7.17
CA PHE A 14 -15.79 -0.54 6.61
C PHE A 14 -16.61 -1.44 7.55
N LEU A 15 -16.02 -2.55 7.98
CA LEU A 15 -16.64 -3.49 8.91
C LEU A 15 -16.91 -2.88 10.29
N ALA A 16 -16.00 -2.06 10.80
CA ALA A 16 -16.19 -1.36 12.08
C ALA A 16 -17.35 -0.37 12.02
N ILE A 17 -17.55 0.33 10.90
CA ILE A 17 -18.68 1.26 10.70
C ILE A 17 -20.00 0.48 10.65
N ILE A 18 -20.05 -0.67 9.93
CA ILE A 18 -21.22 -1.55 9.87
C ILE A 18 -21.58 -2.08 11.26
N GLN A 19 -20.58 -2.49 12.05
CA GLN A 19 -20.81 -2.96 13.43
C GLN A 19 -21.46 -1.90 14.31
N LYS A 20 -21.21 -0.62 14.04
CA LYS A 20 -21.85 0.53 14.72
C LYS A 20 -23.23 0.87 14.18
N GLY A 21 -23.75 0.10 13.22
CA GLY A 21 -25.05 0.33 12.60
C GLY A 21 -25.14 1.63 11.80
N LYS A 22 -24.01 2.09 11.27
CA LYS A 22 -23.95 3.31 10.45
C LYS A 22 -23.91 2.95 8.96
N PRO A 23 -24.62 3.70 8.09
CA PRO A 23 -24.51 3.49 6.67
C PRO A 23 -23.09 3.79 6.18
N VAL A 24 -22.55 2.92 5.36
CA VAL A 24 -21.20 3.00 4.81
C VAL A 24 -21.21 2.60 3.34
N TYR A 25 -20.38 3.25 2.55
CA TYR A 25 -20.22 2.99 1.14
C TYR A 25 -18.73 2.83 0.81
N LEU A 26 -18.35 1.67 0.25
CA LEU A 26 -17.01 1.45 -0.28
C LEU A 26 -16.97 1.90 -1.74
N LYS A 27 -16.22 2.96 -2.02
CA LYS A 27 -16.15 3.54 -3.36
C LYS A 27 -15.40 2.64 -4.35
N ASP A 28 -14.49 1.81 -3.89
CA ASP A 28 -13.55 1.03 -4.69
C ASP A 28 -14.21 -0.28 -5.18
N LYS A 29 -15.10 -0.19 -6.19
CA LYS A 29 -15.83 -1.34 -6.74
C LYS A 29 -14.89 -2.39 -7.33
N ASP A 30 -13.82 -1.97 -8.03
CA ASP A 30 -12.83 -2.86 -8.62
C ASP A 30 -12.12 -3.71 -7.54
N LEU A 31 -11.92 -3.14 -6.35
CA LEU A 31 -11.34 -3.85 -5.21
C LEU A 31 -12.23 -5.02 -4.77
N VAL A 32 -13.55 -4.80 -4.68
CA VAL A 32 -14.51 -5.86 -4.29
C VAL A 32 -14.55 -6.95 -5.35
N GLU A 33 -14.60 -6.58 -6.63
CA GLU A 33 -14.61 -7.55 -7.75
C GLU A 33 -13.31 -8.37 -7.76
N ASN A 34 -12.15 -7.73 -7.58
CA ASN A 34 -10.87 -8.43 -7.49
C ASN A 34 -10.78 -9.34 -6.27
N THR A 35 -11.37 -8.94 -5.13
CA THR A 35 -11.45 -9.76 -3.92
C THR A 35 -12.26 -11.03 -4.18
N ILE A 36 -13.47 -10.91 -4.76
CA ILE A 36 -14.32 -12.04 -5.12
C ILE A 36 -13.62 -12.95 -6.13
N LYS A 37 -13.00 -12.38 -7.16
CA LYS A 37 -12.23 -13.14 -8.17
C LYS A 37 -11.09 -13.92 -7.53
N THR A 38 -10.39 -13.31 -6.59
CA THR A 38 -9.29 -13.96 -5.85
C THR A 38 -9.81 -15.15 -5.04
N ILE A 39 -10.92 -15.00 -4.30
CA ILE A 39 -11.54 -16.08 -3.54
C ILE A 39 -11.92 -17.25 -4.47
N LYS A 40 -12.57 -16.95 -5.61
CA LYS A 40 -12.95 -17.97 -6.60
C LYS A 40 -11.74 -18.72 -7.16
N ASN A 41 -10.64 -18.04 -7.43
CA ASN A 41 -9.41 -18.62 -7.96
C ASN A 41 -8.70 -19.56 -6.96
N LEU A 42 -8.95 -19.43 -5.66
CA LEU A 42 -8.41 -20.35 -4.65
C LEU A 42 -9.09 -21.72 -4.67
N ASN A 43 -10.22 -21.86 -5.37
CA ASN A 43 -10.96 -23.11 -5.55
C ASN A 43 -11.32 -23.85 -4.24
N CYS A 44 -11.47 -23.14 -3.14
CA CYS A 44 -11.90 -23.70 -1.86
C CYS A 44 -13.42 -23.86 -1.84
N LYS A 45 -13.90 -24.97 -1.28
CA LYS A 45 -15.35 -25.22 -1.14
C LYS A 45 -15.87 -24.85 0.24
N THR A 46 -15.05 -24.99 1.26
CA THR A 46 -15.43 -24.70 2.64
C THR A 46 -14.66 -23.50 3.19
N ILE A 47 -15.26 -22.86 4.19
CA ILE A 47 -14.63 -21.75 4.93
C ILE A 47 -13.34 -22.21 5.63
N ALA A 48 -13.30 -23.45 6.13
CA ALA A 48 -12.11 -24.03 6.75
C ALA A 48 -10.95 -24.15 5.75
N ASP A 49 -11.24 -24.68 4.53
CA ASP A 49 -10.25 -24.78 3.46
C ASP A 49 -9.74 -23.38 3.05
N LEU A 50 -10.64 -22.43 2.91
CA LEU A 50 -10.29 -21.05 2.54
C LEU A 50 -9.38 -20.42 3.59
N ASN A 51 -9.70 -20.54 4.87
CA ASN A 51 -8.91 -20.00 5.97
C ASN A 51 -7.51 -20.64 6.01
N THR A 52 -7.42 -21.97 5.86
CA THR A 52 -6.14 -22.70 5.79
C THR A 52 -5.31 -22.21 4.61
N LYS A 53 -5.91 -22.10 3.43
CA LYS A 53 -5.22 -21.67 2.20
C LYS A 53 -4.71 -20.22 2.30
N LEU A 54 -5.48 -19.32 2.88
CA LEU A 54 -5.04 -17.95 3.14
C LEU A 54 -3.86 -17.90 4.11
N GLY A 55 -3.87 -18.75 5.15
CA GLY A 55 -2.74 -18.89 6.07
C GLY A 55 -1.48 -19.38 5.39
N GLU A 56 -1.58 -20.44 4.55
CA GLU A 56 -0.45 -20.96 3.76
C GLU A 56 0.16 -19.89 2.85
N LEU A 57 -0.68 -19.16 2.11
CA LEU A 57 -0.25 -18.10 1.20
C LEU A 57 0.44 -16.94 1.95
N LYS A 58 -0.02 -16.59 3.14
CA LYS A 58 0.64 -15.59 3.98
C LYS A 58 2.02 -16.05 4.45
N GLU A 59 2.15 -17.31 4.86
CA GLU A 59 3.43 -17.86 5.29
C GLU A 59 4.40 -18.07 4.11
N GLU A 60 3.90 -18.42 2.93
CA GLU A 60 4.67 -18.46 1.69
C GLU A 60 5.22 -17.06 1.35
N PHE A 61 4.34 -16.05 1.38
CA PHE A 61 4.73 -14.67 1.16
C PHE A 61 5.80 -14.19 2.15
N LYS A 62 5.66 -14.48 3.44
CA LYS A 62 6.67 -14.13 4.45
C LYS A 62 8.02 -14.80 4.16
N ARG A 63 8.01 -16.06 3.69
CA ARG A 63 9.24 -16.78 3.33
C ARG A 63 9.91 -16.18 2.08
N GLU A 64 9.12 -15.82 1.07
CA GLU A 64 9.61 -15.14 -0.13
C GLU A 64 10.25 -13.80 0.20
N MET A 65 9.63 -13.03 1.11
CA MET A 65 10.15 -11.74 1.57
C MET A 65 11.48 -11.84 2.33
N LYS A 66 11.74 -12.98 2.99
CA LYS A 66 13.01 -13.25 3.69
C LYS A 66 14.13 -13.66 2.74
N ASN A 67 13.84 -14.04 1.50
CA ASN A 67 14.85 -14.42 0.52
C ASN A 67 15.41 -13.17 -0.19
N PRO A 68 16.74 -12.87 -0.05
CA PRO A 68 17.35 -11.68 -0.64
C PRO A 68 17.24 -11.60 -2.17
N GLU A 69 17.26 -12.75 -2.87
CA GLU A 69 17.16 -12.79 -4.34
C GLU A 69 15.75 -12.41 -4.83
N ASN A 70 14.70 -12.83 -4.12
CA ASN A 70 13.32 -12.50 -4.45
C ASN A 70 12.97 -11.05 -4.06
N ALA A 71 13.66 -10.51 -3.08
CA ALA A 71 13.49 -9.15 -2.63
C ALA A 71 13.89 -8.11 -3.70
N LEU A 72 14.79 -8.46 -4.63
CA LEU A 72 15.25 -7.58 -5.71
C LEU A 72 14.30 -7.54 -6.93
N THR A 73 13.56 -8.60 -7.19
CA THR A 73 12.81 -8.76 -8.45
C THR A 73 11.29 -8.81 -8.31
N GLY A 74 10.74 -9.06 -7.13
CA GLY A 74 9.34 -9.45 -6.98
C GLY A 74 8.45 -8.55 -6.10
N SER A 75 8.97 -7.48 -5.51
CA SER A 75 8.31 -6.81 -4.38
C SER A 75 6.97 -6.11 -4.68
N ALA A 76 6.80 -5.50 -5.85
CA ALA A 76 5.58 -4.71 -6.13
C ALA A 76 4.35 -5.59 -6.42
N ILE A 77 4.52 -6.67 -7.19
CA ILE A 77 3.42 -7.59 -7.54
C ILE A 77 2.97 -8.40 -6.31
N ASN A 78 3.91 -8.78 -5.47
CA ASN A 78 3.63 -9.58 -4.27
C ASN A 78 2.98 -8.76 -3.15
N ASN A 79 3.33 -7.48 -2.99
CA ASN A 79 2.70 -6.60 -1.98
C ASN A 79 1.20 -6.41 -2.22
N GLY A 80 0.77 -6.25 -3.47
CA GLY A 80 -0.65 -6.13 -3.82
C GLY A 80 -1.47 -7.39 -3.50
N LYS A 81 -0.88 -8.59 -3.73
CA LYS A 81 -1.53 -9.86 -3.41
C LYS A 81 -1.64 -10.08 -1.91
N SER A 82 -0.58 -9.79 -1.15
CA SER A 82 -0.59 -9.91 0.31
C SER A 82 -1.66 -9.02 0.97
N ASP A 83 -1.84 -7.80 0.47
CA ASP A 83 -2.84 -6.87 0.96
C ASP A 83 -4.28 -7.38 0.68
N ILE A 84 -4.53 -7.97 -0.51
CA ILE A 84 -5.82 -8.60 -0.84
C ILE A 84 -6.06 -9.82 0.06
N TYR A 85 -5.09 -10.70 0.29
CA TYR A 85 -5.25 -11.84 1.18
C TYR A 85 -5.53 -11.42 2.63
N SER A 86 -4.87 -10.38 3.09
CA SER A 86 -5.12 -9.81 4.43
C SER A 86 -6.52 -9.20 4.53
N MET A 87 -6.99 -8.53 3.48
CA MET A 87 -8.36 -8.03 3.39
C MET A 87 -9.38 -9.17 3.42
N ILE A 88 -9.18 -10.22 2.61
CA ILE A 88 -10.08 -11.39 2.60
C ILE A 88 -10.15 -12.01 3.99
N GLN A 89 -9.03 -12.12 4.68
CA GLN A 89 -8.98 -12.68 6.02
C GLN A 89 -9.78 -11.85 7.04
N SER A 90 -9.62 -10.53 7.06
CA SER A 90 -10.40 -9.65 7.94
C SER A 90 -11.91 -9.79 7.70
N ILE A 91 -12.33 -9.84 6.43
CA ILE A 91 -13.75 -10.04 6.07
C ILE A 91 -14.24 -11.42 6.50
N LEU A 92 -13.40 -12.46 6.30
CA LEU A 92 -13.72 -13.83 6.68
C LEU A 92 -13.90 -13.99 8.19
N GLU A 93 -12.98 -13.43 8.97
CA GLU A 93 -13.07 -13.43 10.44
C GLU A 93 -14.35 -12.74 10.93
N TYR A 94 -14.70 -11.60 10.34
CA TYR A 94 -15.95 -10.92 10.64
C TYR A 94 -17.16 -11.79 10.30
N TYR A 95 -17.17 -12.41 9.11
CA TYR A 95 -18.26 -13.27 8.64
C TYR A 95 -18.48 -14.47 9.55
N VAL A 96 -17.39 -15.20 9.90
CA VAL A 96 -17.44 -16.37 10.77
C VAL A 96 -17.89 -15.99 12.18
N ASN A 97 -17.42 -14.89 12.74
CA ASN A 97 -17.83 -14.41 14.05
C ASN A 97 -19.33 -14.09 14.11
N LYS A 98 -19.90 -13.63 13.01
CA LYS A 98 -21.34 -13.29 12.91
C LYS A 98 -22.21 -14.49 12.58
N ASN A 99 -21.68 -15.49 11.88
CA ASN A 99 -22.37 -16.67 11.38
C ASN A 99 -21.68 -17.94 11.91
N LYS A 100 -22.09 -18.43 13.06
CA LYS A 100 -21.45 -19.58 13.72
C LYS A 100 -21.48 -20.88 12.92
N ASP A 101 -22.46 -21.02 12.02
CA ASP A 101 -22.63 -22.18 11.12
C ASP A 101 -22.06 -21.94 9.71
N ALA A 102 -21.20 -20.92 9.57
CA ALA A 102 -20.59 -20.60 8.28
C ALA A 102 -19.71 -21.75 7.77
N SER A 103 -20.08 -22.36 6.66
CA SER A 103 -19.34 -23.49 6.06
C SER A 103 -19.03 -23.31 4.58
N SER A 104 -19.86 -22.58 3.84
CA SER A 104 -19.79 -22.44 2.38
C SER A 104 -19.04 -21.18 1.96
N VAL A 105 -18.10 -21.33 1.03
CA VAL A 105 -17.42 -20.19 0.38
C VAL A 105 -18.37 -19.41 -0.53
N GLU A 106 -19.35 -20.08 -1.13
CA GLU A 106 -20.39 -19.40 -1.93
C GLU A 106 -21.19 -18.42 -1.08
N ALA A 107 -21.69 -18.86 0.09
CA ALA A 107 -22.41 -17.99 1.03
C ALA A 107 -21.55 -16.82 1.53
N PHE A 108 -20.26 -17.02 1.66
CA PHE A 108 -19.32 -15.95 1.99
C PHE A 108 -19.17 -14.93 0.84
N ILE A 109 -19.11 -15.38 -0.40
CA ILE A 109 -19.09 -14.49 -1.58
C ILE A 109 -20.39 -13.70 -1.69
N ASP A 110 -21.53 -14.32 -1.45
CA ASP A 110 -22.84 -13.66 -1.43
C ASP A 110 -22.88 -12.57 -0.35
N PHE A 111 -22.38 -12.88 0.84
CA PHE A 111 -22.21 -11.90 1.92
C PHE A 111 -21.34 -10.70 1.51
N ILE A 112 -20.19 -10.94 0.87
CA ILE A 112 -19.32 -9.86 0.38
C ILE A 112 -20.10 -9.01 -0.63
N THR A 113 -20.82 -9.63 -1.55
CA THR A 113 -21.60 -8.93 -2.58
C THR A 113 -22.71 -8.09 -1.96
N GLU A 114 -23.44 -8.64 -1.00
CA GLU A 114 -24.53 -7.92 -0.32
C GLU A 114 -24.03 -6.73 0.49
N VAL A 115 -22.89 -6.90 1.21
CA VAL A 115 -22.41 -5.92 2.17
C VAL A 115 -21.56 -4.83 1.52
N PHE A 116 -20.71 -5.16 0.56
CA PHE A 116 -19.75 -4.23 -0.02
C PHE A 116 -20.20 -3.62 -1.36
N VAL A 117 -21.14 -4.24 -2.07
CA VAL A 117 -21.70 -3.68 -3.32
C VAL A 117 -23.00 -2.96 -2.99
N THR A 118 -22.91 -1.90 -2.22
CA THR A 118 -24.06 -1.04 -1.87
C THR A 118 -24.06 0.22 -2.71
N GLU A 119 -25.26 0.78 -2.95
CA GLU A 119 -25.36 2.11 -3.56
C GLU A 119 -25.09 3.20 -2.50
N PRO A 120 -24.45 4.31 -2.89
CA PRO A 120 -24.21 5.40 -1.96
C PRO A 120 -25.52 6.04 -1.50
N SER A 121 -25.63 6.30 -0.21
CA SER A 121 -26.69 7.14 0.36
C SER A 121 -26.10 8.45 0.88
N ASP A 122 -26.92 9.49 0.98
CA ASP A 122 -26.45 10.82 1.41
C ASP A 122 -25.83 10.81 2.83
N ASP A 123 -26.31 9.91 3.68
CA ASP A 123 -25.83 9.75 5.06
C ASP A 123 -24.68 8.74 5.19
N ALA A 124 -24.27 8.08 4.10
CA ALA A 124 -23.25 7.05 4.17
C ALA A 124 -21.86 7.64 4.41
N VAL A 125 -21.09 6.98 5.28
CA VAL A 125 -19.65 7.23 5.39
C VAL A 125 -18.97 6.64 4.18
N ILE A 126 -18.36 7.49 3.36
CA ILE A 126 -17.57 7.02 2.22
C ILE A 126 -16.23 6.48 2.74
N VAL A 127 -15.92 5.23 2.39
CA VAL A 127 -14.61 4.57 2.59
C VAL A 127 -13.98 4.37 1.22
N SER A 128 -12.71 4.74 1.07
CA SER A 128 -12.03 4.68 -0.22
C SER A 128 -10.52 4.59 -0.10
N SER A 129 -9.86 4.01 -1.09
CA SER A 129 -8.40 4.10 -1.20
C SER A 129 -7.96 5.53 -1.55
N ILE A 130 -6.74 5.91 -1.15
CA ILE A 130 -6.20 7.23 -1.48
C ILE A 130 -6.07 7.43 -3.00
N HIS A 131 -5.89 6.35 -3.76
CA HIS A 131 -5.85 6.41 -5.22
C HIS A 131 -7.19 6.83 -5.84
N GLN A 132 -8.30 6.36 -5.28
CA GLN A 132 -9.66 6.57 -5.79
C GLN A 132 -10.31 7.87 -5.32
N VAL A 133 -9.72 8.56 -4.33
CA VAL A 133 -10.27 9.83 -3.81
C VAL A 133 -9.83 11.06 -4.60
N LYS A 134 -9.03 10.90 -5.65
CA LYS A 134 -8.65 12.05 -6.49
C LYS A 134 -9.91 12.72 -7.04
N GLY A 135 -10.06 14.03 -6.76
CA GLY A 135 -11.24 14.81 -7.15
C GLY A 135 -12.42 14.78 -6.17
N LEU A 136 -12.37 13.95 -5.12
CA LEU A 136 -13.36 13.99 -4.04
C LEU A 136 -12.87 14.86 -2.89
N GLU A 137 -13.82 15.50 -2.21
CA GLU A 137 -13.59 16.26 -1.00
C GLU A 137 -14.76 16.04 -0.03
N ALA A 138 -14.47 16.11 1.27
CA ALA A 138 -15.48 16.00 2.31
C ALA A 138 -15.22 17.03 3.42
N LYS A 139 -16.28 17.42 4.14
CA LYS A 139 -16.13 18.32 5.30
C LYS A 139 -15.15 17.76 6.31
N ARG A 140 -15.27 16.48 6.64
CA ARG A 140 -14.41 15.76 7.59
C ARG A 140 -13.78 14.54 6.91
N VAL A 141 -12.44 14.43 6.99
CA VAL A 141 -11.68 13.33 6.42
C VAL A 141 -10.81 12.69 7.49
N PHE A 142 -10.86 11.37 7.57
CA PHE A 142 -10.01 10.54 8.40
C PHE A 142 -9.01 9.84 7.49
N VAL A 143 -7.72 10.14 7.67
CA VAL A 143 -6.62 9.45 6.98
C VAL A 143 -6.07 8.38 7.92
N ILE A 144 -6.28 7.14 7.57
CA ILE A 144 -5.96 5.99 8.41
C ILE A 144 -4.51 5.57 8.21
N ASN A 145 -3.85 5.24 9.32
CA ASN A 145 -2.44 4.82 9.36
C ASN A 145 -1.52 5.86 8.68
N TYR A 146 -1.80 7.13 8.91
CA TYR A 146 -1.08 8.24 8.30
C TYR A 146 0.42 8.23 8.64
N ASN A 147 0.78 7.84 9.88
CA ASN A 147 2.16 7.73 10.34
C ASN A 147 2.97 6.68 9.55
N LEU A 148 2.29 5.69 8.96
CA LEU A 148 2.91 4.65 8.14
C LEU A 148 3.14 5.07 6.67
N MET A 149 2.70 6.27 6.30
CA MET A 149 2.89 6.84 4.95
C MET A 149 4.02 7.86 4.93
N PRO A 150 4.73 8.03 3.81
CA PRO A 150 4.65 7.29 2.55
C PRO A 150 5.37 5.93 2.63
N TYR A 151 4.91 4.96 1.84
CA TYR A 151 5.58 3.66 1.70
C TYR A 151 6.75 3.74 0.69
N THR A 152 7.74 4.53 1.00
CA THR A 152 8.95 4.71 0.17
C THR A 152 10.02 3.67 0.51
N SER A 153 10.85 3.29 -0.46
CA SER A 153 12.02 2.45 -0.25
C SER A 153 13.04 2.63 -1.38
N ASN A 154 14.31 2.30 -1.14
CA ASN A 154 15.35 2.33 -2.16
C ASN A 154 15.21 1.22 -3.23
N ARG A 155 14.34 0.23 -2.98
CA ARG A 155 14.00 -0.83 -3.95
C ARG A 155 12.94 -0.39 -4.96
N LYS A 156 12.21 0.68 -4.67
CA LYS A 156 11.28 1.32 -5.58
C LYS A 156 12.04 2.27 -6.49
N THR A 157 11.51 2.47 -7.68
CA THR A 157 12.02 3.52 -8.57
C THR A 157 11.86 4.90 -7.93
N ALA A 158 12.63 5.88 -8.40
CA ALA A 158 12.46 7.26 -7.95
C ALA A 158 11.03 7.75 -8.18
N ASP A 159 10.41 7.37 -9.32
CA ASP A 159 9.04 7.73 -9.67
C ASP A 159 8.02 7.09 -8.72
N ASP A 160 8.20 5.82 -8.33
CA ASP A 160 7.32 5.15 -7.36
C ASP A 160 7.37 5.84 -5.99
N ASN A 161 8.56 6.23 -5.55
CA ASN A 161 8.73 6.95 -4.29
C ASN A 161 8.11 8.37 -4.33
N ILE A 162 8.17 9.04 -5.49
CA ILE A 162 7.50 10.32 -5.72
C ILE A 162 5.98 10.11 -5.69
N GLN A 163 5.46 9.06 -6.32
CA GLN A 163 4.04 8.73 -6.30
C GLN A 163 3.52 8.51 -4.88
N GLU A 164 4.26 7.77 -4.03
CA GLU A 164 3.88 7.56 -2.63
C GLU A 164 3.83 8.89 -1.83
N LYS A 165 4.78 9.80 -2.07
CA LYS A 165 4.73 11.15 -1.48
C LYS A 165 3.52 11.95 -1.97
N ASN A 166 3.20 11.84 -3.27
CA ASN A 166 2.04 12.49 -3.86
C ASN A 166 0.72 11.95 -3.29
N LEU A 167 0.63 10.63 -3.03
CA LEU A 167 -0.53 10.03 -2.37
C LEU A 167 -0.73 10.59 -0.96
N ARG A 168 0.33 10.79 -0.20
CA ARG A 168 0.27 11.44 1.11
C ARG A 168 -0.26 12.86 1.00
N TYR A 169 0.20 13.63 0.01
CA TYR A 169 -0.30 14.98 -0.26
C TYR A 169 -1.78 14.98 -0.66
N ILE A 170 -2.18 14.07 -1.56
CA ILE A 170 -3.57 13.92 -1.96
C ILE A 170 -4.45 13.65 -0.74
N ALA A 171 -4.04 12.75 0.16
CA ALA A 171 -4.80 12.38 1.34
C ALA A 171 -5.12 13.59 2.22
N VAL A 172 -4.13 14.43 2.54
CA VAL A 172 -4.32 15.58 3.43
C VAL A 172 -5.11 16.73 2.81
N THR A 173 -5.16 16.82 1.48
CA THR A 173 -5.89 17.86 0.77
C THR A 173 -7.36 17.54 0.50
N ARG A 174 -7.88 16.43 1.02
CA ARG A 174 -9.30 16.03 0.79
C ARG A 174 -10.28 16.64 1.78
N ALA A 175 -9.80 17.18 2.89
CA ALA A 175 -10.65 17.78 3.92
C ALA A 175 -10.97 19.24 3.61
N LYS A 176 -12.27 19.60 3.66
CA LYS A 176 -12.73 21.00 3.54
C LYS A 176 -12.71 21.76 4.87
N GLU A 177 -13.02 21.06 5.98
CA GLU A 177 -13.16 21.68 7.29
C GLU A 177 -12.24 21.07 8.34
N VAL A 178 -12.26 19.72 8.46
CA VAL A 178 -11.52 19.02 9.52
C VAL A 178 -10.79 17.80 8.94
N LEU A 179 -9.51 17.71 9.22
CA LEU A 179 -8.66 16.59 8.89
C LEU A 179 -8.26 15.84 10.17
N TYR A 180 -8.52 14.54 10.21
CA TYR A 180 -8.06 13.63 11.26
C TYR A 180 -6.95 12.75 10.71
N LEU A 181 -5.77 12.84 11.29
CA LEU A 181 -4.64 11.97 11.00
C LEU A 181 -4.64 10.86 12.04
N CYS A 182 -5.07 9.67 11.64
CA CYS A 182 -5.17 8.52 12.53
C CYS A 182 -3.86 7.73 12.44
N GLU A 183 -3.22 7.56 13.60
CA GLU A 183 -2.03 6.74 13.71
C GLU A 183 -2.41 5.27 13.84
N GLY A 184 -1.60 4.39 13.25
CA GLY A 184 -1.72 2.95 13.33
C GLY A 184 -0.43 2.31 13.80
N GLU A 185 -0.54 1.06 14.19
CA GLU A 185 0.59 0.22 14.53
C GLU A 185 0.99 -0.64 13.33
N GLU A 186 2.28 -0.77 13.12
CA GLU A 186 2.81 -1.75 12.16
C GLU A 186 2.65 -3.16 12.74
N ASP A 187 2.23 -4.10 11.92
CA ASP A 187 2.32 -5.50 12.32
C ASP A 187 3.79 -5.97 12.41
N GLU A 188 4.03 -7.08 13.13
CA GLU A 188 5.39 -7.57 13.37
C GLU A 188 6.14 -7.90 12.07
N ALA A 189 5.44 -8.39 11.05
CA ALA A 189 6.05 -8.69 9.75
C ALA A 189 6.43 -7.41 8.99
N GLU A 190 5.65 -6.35 9.13
CA GLU A 190 5.96 -5.03 8.55
C GLU A 190 7.13 -4.37 9.27
N LYS A 191 7.20 -4.47 10.59
CA LYS A 191 8.34 -3.98 11.39
C LYS A 191 9.63 -4.69 11.00
N GLU A 192 9.61 -6.03 10.91
CA GLU A 192 10.74 -6.83 10.49
C GLU A 192 11.19 -6.45 9.07
N TYR A 193 10.23 -6.29 8.14
CA TYR A 193 10.53 -5.89 6.76
C TYR A 193 11.17 -4.50 6.67
N ARG A 194 10.65 -3.50 7.39
CA ARG A 194 11.20 -2.15 7.40
C ARG A 194 12.56 -2.09 8.09
N GLY A 195 12.77 -2.87 9.16
CA GLY A 195 14.07 -3.00 9.81
C GLY A 195 15.14 -3.51 8.84
N ASN A 196 14.86 -4.63 8.18
CA ASN A 196 15.76 -5.21 7.17
C ASN A 196 15.99 -4.26 5.99
N GLN A 197 14.96 -3.52 5.56
CA GLN A 197 15.08 -2.53 4.49
C GLN A 197 16.03 -1.40 4.86
N LYS A 198 15.92 -0.89 6.09
CA LYS A 198 16.77 0.19 6.57
C LYS A 198 18.24 -0.21 6.63
N GLU A 199 18.54 -1.42 7.12
CA GLU A 199 19.91 -1.96 7.14
C GLU A 199 20.49 -2.09 5.73
N ILE A 200 19.68 -2.58 4.76
CA ILE A 200 20.12 -2.69 3.37
C ILE A 200 20.35 -1.31 2.75
N ASP A 201 19.48 -0.35 3.01
CA ASP A 201 19.61 1.02 2.51
C ASP A 201 20.86 1.69 3.09
N GLU A 202 21.21 1.46 4.36
CA GLU A 202 22.44 1.93 5.00
C GLU A 202 23.69 1.28 4.37
N LEU A 203 23.65 -0.02 4.05
CA LEU A 203 24.75 -0.72 3.38
C LEU A 203 24.96 -0.22 1.95
N ILE A 204 23.89 -0.01 1.19
CA ILE A 204 23.97 0.55 -0.17
C ILE A 204 24.55 1.96 -0.14
N ASN A 205 24.07 2.83 0.74
CA ASN A 205 24.59 4.19 0.88
C ASN A 205 26.07 4.20 1.30
N LYS A 206 26.48 3.25 2.14
CA LYS A 206 27.89 3.11 2.53
C LYS A 206 28.75 2.64 1.35
N ALA A 207 28.27 1.71 0.52
CA ALA A 207 28.97 1.25 -0.66
C ALA A 207 29.14 2.36 -1.71
N LEU A 208 28.05 3.12 -1.99
CA LEU A 208 28.10 4.24 -2.93
C LEU A 208 29.05 5.36 -2.46
N ASN A 209 29.08 5.67 -1.18
CA ASN A 209 30.00 6.67 -0.64
C ASN A 209 31.46 6.19 -0.55
N MET A 210 31.75 4.89 -0.72
CA MET A 210 33.09 4.36 -0.82
C MET A 210 33.64 4.42 -2.25
N GLU A 211 32.77 4.40 -3.28
CA GLU A 211 33.20 4.55 -4.67
C GLU A 211 33.60 5.98 -5.03
N ASP A 212 33.05 7.00 -4.32
CA ASP A 212 33.43 8.42 -4.55
C ASP A 212 34.75 8.86 -3.87
N SER A 213 35.43 7.98 -3.15
CA SER A 213 36.64 8.32 -2.40
C SER A 213 37.97 8.00 -3.12
N ASP A 214 37.94 7.36 -4.28
CA ASP A 214 39.14 6.87 -4.97
C ASP A 214 39.52 7.64 -6.27
N ASP A 215 38.79 8.67 -6.68
CA ASP A 215 39.11 9.47 -7.86
C ASP A 215 39.60 10.90 -7.50
N ASP A 216 40.70 10.98 -6.75
CA ASP A 216 41.49 12.21 -6.68
C ASP A 216 42.53 12.19 -7.81
N TYR A 217 42.09 12.20 -9.07
CA TYR A 217 42.89 12.55 -10.20
C TYR A 217 42.87 14.07 -10.37
N SER A 218 43.88 14.74 -9.76
CA SER A 218 44.20 16.10 -10.09
C SER A 218 44.67 16.18 -11.53
N TYR A 219 43.80 16.65 -12.44
CA TYR A 219 44.26 17.13 -13.72
C TYR A 219 44.85 18.53 -13.53
N ASP A 220 46.22 18.59 -13.54
CA ASP A 220 46.95 19.81 -13.74
C ASP A 220 46.62 20.32 -15.18
N TYR A 221 45.85 21.36 -15.23
CA TYR A 221 45.71 22.15 -16.46
C TYR A 221 46.88 23.10 -16.55
N ASP A 222 47.94 22.72 -17.32
CA ASP A 222 48.94 23.63 -17.82
C ASP A 222 48.25 24.65 -18.70
N SER A 223 48.20 25.89 -18.23
CA SER A 223 47.76 27.08 -18.97
C SER A 223 48.91 27.63 -19.78
N ASP A 224 49.13 27.11 -21.00
CA ASP A 224 49.88 27.81 -22.03
C ASP A 224 48.91 28.21 -23.14
N TYR A 225 48.32 29.36 -23.02
CA TYR A 225 47.79 30.08 -24.19
C TYR A 225 48.60 31.32 -24.43
N ASP A 226 49.44 31.24 -25.48
CA ASP A 226 50.13 32.36 -26.13
C ASP A 226 49.08 33.37 -26.66
N GLU A 227 49.26 34.62 -26.22
CA GLU A 227 48.66 35.78 -26.88
C GLU A 227 49.30 35.97 -28.26
N ASN A 228 48.56 35.81 -29.33
CA ASN A 228 48.89 36.44 -30.59
C ASN A 228 47.66 37.16 -31.12
N GLU A 229 47.80 38.47 -31.12
CA GLU A 229 47.02 39.42 -31.88
C GLU A 229 46.98 39.02 -33.37
N ASP A 230 45.83 39.10 -33.99
CA ASP A 230 45.69 39.62 -35.31
C ASP A 230 44.27 40.13 -35.56
N GLY A 231 44.19 41.43 -35.84
CA GLY A 231 42.99 42.13 -36.16
C GLY A 231 42.45 41.76 -37.54
N PHE A 232 41.14 41.84 -37.68
CA PHE A 232 40.48 42.14 -38.98
C PHE A 232 39.26 43.02 -38.74
N ASP A 233 39.38 44.26 -39.30
CA ASP A 233 38.26 45.14 -39.63
C ASP A 233 37.26 44.45 -40.60
N PHE A 234 35.99 44.59 -40.36
CA PHE A 234 34.92 45.08 -41.25
C PHE A 234 33.60 45.08 -40.49
#